data_9a61c101896eb83866f22107610e8b32
#
_entry.id   9a61c101896eb83866f22107610e8b32
#
_cell.length_a   1.000
_cell.length_b   1.000
_cell.length_c   1.000
_cell.angle_alpha   90.00
_cell.angle_beta   90.00
_cell.angle_gamma   90.00
#
_symmetry.space_group_name_H-M   'P 1'
#
loop_
_entity.id
_entity.type
_entity.pdbx_description
1 polymer ?
#
loop_
_entity_poly.entity_id
_entity_poly.type
_entity_poly.pdbx_seq_one_letter_code
_entity_poly.pdbx_strand_id
1 'polypeptide(L)'
;MPTHRNPADRADASHGDQVGGLSIHIRLSPAPTIMIAMNASHPQDTTRRSSALLTDKYELTMLDAAIKDGTADRQVSFEVFARRLPGQRRYGVVAGTDRVLRTVRDFVFTDEQLEYLDFLSDETIEYLRNYRFSGHIDGYSEGELYFPYSPILTVRGTFAECVVLETVILSIMNADSAVATAAARMVTAAEGRPIMEMGSRRTHEYAAVTATRAAYLAGFSSTSNLEAAYRYNIPSAGTAAHAWTLAHTTKDGAHEDEAFHTQIDTLGIGTTLLVDTYDIAAGVRTAIDVAGTDLGGIRIDSGELGVLARQVRDQLDSLGATNTKIVVSSDLDEFAIAALRSEPVDAYGVGTSVVTGSGHPTAEMVYKLVEVDGLPVAKRSSHKISHGGTKRAYRAARESGTAVEEVVTHFDDEAPKLYNGLHARPLTVALMRDGEITGNLPSLEACREYLSQALITLPWEGLALSADEPAISTRFVGF
;
A
#
# COMPACT_ATOMS: atom_id res chain seq x y z
N MET A 1 18.62 38.89 55.84
CA MET A 1 19.82 39.52 56.41
C MET A 1 21.06 38.83 55.91
N PRO A 2 22.11 39.47 55.73
CA PRO A 2 22.59 40.18 54.52
C PRO A 2 23.95 39.58 54.13
N THR A 3 24.66 39.86 53.05
CA THR A 3 25.15 41.09 52.44
C THR A 3 26.17 40.76 51.34
N HIS A 4 26.13 41.53 50.29
CA HIS A 4 27.20 42.38 49.71
C HIS A 4 28.31 41.71 48.92
N ARG A 5 28.78 42.16 47.81
CA ARG A 5 28.82 43.37 46.99
C ARG A 5 29.86 43.15 45.90
N ASN A 6 29.55 43.64 44.76
CA ASN A 6 30.41 44.11 43.65
C ASN A 6 31.60 45.02 44.19
N PRO A 7 32.54 45.49 43.36
CA PRO A 7 32.53 45.94 41.97
C PRO A 7 33.88 45.97 41.22
N ALA A 8 33.78 46.21 39.85
CA ALA A 8 34.53 47.17 39.00
C ALA A 8 36.07 47.11 38.95
N ASP A 9 36.73 47.35 37.84
CA ASP A 9 36.78 48.52 36.96
C ASP A 9 37.77 48.38 35.84
N ARG A 10 37.39 48.98 34.65
CA ARG A 10 38.18 49.82 33.70
C ARG A 10 39.31 49.18 32.88
N ALA A 11 39.20 49.26 31.63
CA ALA A 11 39.44 50.27 30.54
C ALA A 11 40.82 50.09 29.92
N ASP A 12 40.97 50.05 28.57
CA ASP A 12 41.09 51.23 27.74
C ASP A 12 41.28 50.79 26.22
N ALA A 13 40.99 51.70 25.35
CA ALA A 13 40.83 51.72 23.94
C ALA A 13 42.08 51.49 23.07
N SER A 14 41.87 51.05 21.81
CA SER A 14 42.31 51.81 20.61
C SER A 14 41.84 51.17 19.28
N HIS A 15 41.17 51.94 18.50
CA HIS A 15 41.00 52.17 17.06
C HIS A 15 41.69 51.22 16.03
N GLY A 16 40.88 50.85 15.01
CA GLY A 16 41.40 50.41 13.71
C GLY A 16 40.26 49.90 12.77
N ASP A 17 40.00 50.68 11.73
CA ASP A 17 38.99 50.73 10.69
C ASP A 17 38.56 49.43 9.98
N GLN A 18 37.27 49.37 9.76
CA GLN A 18 36.47 49.05 8.53
C GLN A 18 36.95 47.98 7.55
N VAL A 19 36.07 46.96 7.28
CA VAL A 19 35.38 46.74 6.02
C VAL A 19 34.16 45.83 6.26
N GLY A 20 33.00 46.22 5.73
CA GLY A 20 31.73 45.58 5.97
C GLY A 20 31.58 44.22 5.26
N GLY A 21 31.07 43.28 6.01
CA GLY A 21 30.57 42.01 5.51
C GLY A 21 29.29 41.65 6.27
N LEU A 22 28.13 41.76 5.61
CA LEU A 22 26.84 41.40 6.18
C LEU A 22 26.77 39.88 6.30
N SER A 23 27.08 39.34 7.47
CA SER A 23 26.83 37.94 7.79
C SER A 23 25.45 37.81 8.44
N ILE A 24 24.50 37.32 7.68
CA ILE A 24 23.18 36.91 8.17
C ILE A 24 23.37 35.60 8.92
N HIS A 25 23.43 35.67 10.25
CA HIS A 25 23.32 34.47 11.08
C HIS A 25 21.84 34.05 11.21
N ILE A 26 21.44 33.11 10.39
CA ILE A 26 20.19 32.36 10.60
C ILE A 26 20.43 31.43 11.79
N ARG A 27 19.89 31.79 12.96
CA ARG A 27 19.77 30.87 14.09
C ARG A 27 18.70 29.82 13.71
N LEU A 28 19.16 28.64 13.28
CA LEU A 28 18.33 27.45 13.27
C LEU A 28 18.10 27.04 14.74
N SER A 29 16.89 27.17 15.23
CA SER A 29 16.44 26.50 16.45
C SER A 29 16.55 24.98 16.21
N PRO A 30 17.10 24.20 17.16
CA PRO A 30 17.09 22.76 17.03
C PRO A 30 15.64 22.27 17.06
N ALA A 31 15.25 21.56 16.03
CA ALA A 31 14.01 20.79 16.01
C ALA A 31 14.01 19.84 17.23
N PRO A 32 12.86 19.59 17.86
CA PRO A 32 12.80 18.64 18.95
C PRO A 32 13.25 17.28 18.44
N THR A 33 14.31 16.75 19.04
CA THR A 33 14.77 15.38 18.82
C THR A 33 13.67 14.46 19.35
N ILE A 34 12.83 13.98 18.46
CA ILE A 34 11.94 12.85 18.74
C ILE A 34 12.87 11.64 18.86
N MET A 35 13.17 11.25 20.10
CA MET A 35 13.74 9.94 20.38
C MET A 35 12.74 8.91 19.90
N ILE A 36 13.01 8.32 18.74
CA ILE A 36 12.32 7.11 18.29
C ILE A 36 12.73 6.03 19.29
N ALA A 37 11.85 5.73 20.22
CA ALA A 37 11.95 4.54 21.06
C ALA A 37 11.86 3.33 20.10
N MET A 38 12.99 2.72 19.84
CA MET A 38 13.07 1.42 19.19
C MET A 38 12.39 0.37 20.10
N ASN A 39 11.53 -0.43 19.50
CA ASN A 39 10.90 -1.62 20.08
C ASN A 39 9.90 -1.41 21.23
N ALA A 40 8.76 -0.84 20.93
CA ALA A 40 7.54 -1.37 21.53
C ALA A 40 7.04 -2.48 20.61
N SER A 41 7.20 -3.74 21.02
CA SER A 41 6.40 -4.85 20.49
C SER A 41 4.94 -4.41 20.64
N HIS A 42 4.27 -4.13 19.52
CA HIS A 42 2.83 -3.84 19.53
C HIS A 42 2.15 -5.01 20.27
N PRO A 43 1.17 -4.75 21.14
CA PRO A 43 0.43 -5.83 21.75
C PRO A 43 -0.10 -6.70 20.62
N GLN A 44 0.43 -7.91 20.52
CA GLN A 44 -0.14 -8.90 19.61
C GLN A 44 -1.57 -9.07 20.06
N ASP A 45 -2.49 -8.94 19.10
CA ASP A 45 -3.90 -9.21 19.33
C ASP A 45 -4.03 -10.68 19.79
N THR A 46 -4.08 -10.87 21.09
CA THR A 46 -4.21 -12.20 21.74
C THR A 46 -5.58 -12.81 21.50
N THR A 47 -6.49 -12.09 20.83
CA THR A 47 -7.81 -12.58 20.40
C THR A 47 -7.79 -13.07 18.93
N ARG A 48 -6.63 -13.13 18.29
CA ARG A 48 -6.51 -13.57 16.90
C ARG A 48 -6.95 -15.04 16.81
N ARG A 49 -8.14 -15.27 16.28
CA ARG A 49 -8.55 -16.61 15.85
C ARG A 49 -7.54 -17.11 14.83
N SER A 50 -7.14 -18.38 14.96
CA SER A 50 -6.30 -19.03 13.96
C SER A 50 -6.87 -18.80 12.56
N SER A 51 -5.98 -18.53 11.58
CA SER A 51 -6.36 -18.37 10.16
C SER A 51 -6.55 -19.73 9.45
N ALA A 52 -6.35 -20.86 10.11
CA ALA A 52 -6.32 -22.16 9.47
C ALA A 52 -7.64 -22.59 8.80
N LEU A 53 -8.79 -22.10 9.28
CA LEU A 53 -10.07 -22.30 8.60
C LEU A 53 -10.35 -21.27 7.49
N LEU A 54 -9.44 -20.34 7.20
CA LEU A 54 -9.51 -19.50 6.00
C LEU A 54 -8.95 -20.27 4.79
N THR A 55 -9.35 -21.52 4.66
CA THR A 55 -9.01 -22.47 3.60
C THR A 55 -10.31 -23.00 2.97
N ASP A 56 -10.25 -23.43 1.73
CA ASP A 56 -11.40 -24.06 1.08
C ASP A 56 -11.47 -25.56 1.45
N LYS A 57 -12.68 -26.08 1.59
CA LYS A 57 -12.92 -27.49 1.98
C LYS A 57 -12.16 -28.48 1.10
N TYR A 58 -12.06 -28.20 -0.22
CA TYR A 58 -11.38 -29.12 -1.15
C TYR A 58 -9.87 -29.29 -0.84
N GLU A 59 -9.21 -28.29 -0.25
CA GLU A 59 -7.82 -28.38 0.14
C GLU A 59 -7.64 -29.46 1.23
N LEU A 60 -8.54 -29.46 2.23
CA LEU A 60 -8.54 -30.45 3.30
C LEU A 60 -8.96 -31.85 2.82
N THR A 61 -9.93 -31.95 1.91
CA THR A 61 -10.30 -33.27 1.36
C THR A 61 -9.23 -33.84 0.42
N MET A 62 -8.48 -32.99 -0.30
CA MET A 62 -7.28 -33.44 -1.03
C MET A 62 -6.18 -33.90 -0.08
N LEU A 63 -5.95 -33.17 1.01
CA LEU A 63 -5.00 -33.57 2.05
C LEU A 63 -5.36 -34.94 2.62
N ASP A 64 -6.64 -35.17 2.98
CA ASP A 64 -7.11 -36.45 3.53
C ASP A 64 -6.87 -37.61 2.53
N ALA A 65 -7.13 -37.40 1.26
CA ALA A 65 -6.83 -38.39 0.22
C ALA A 65 -5.32 -38.61 0.05
N ALA A 66 -4.53 -37.55 0.11
CA ALA A 66 -3.07 -37.63 -0.07
C ALA A 66 -2.38 -38.34 1.10
N ILE A 67 -2.86 -38.17 2.33
CA ILE A 67 -2.37 -38.91 3.50
C ILE A 67 -2.67 -40.40 3.31
N LYS A 68 -3.89 -40.72 2.87
CA LYS A 68 -4.34 -42.09 2.67
C LYS A 68 -3.56 -42.87 1.60
N ASP A 69 -3.17 -42.19 0.49
CA ASP A 69 -2.48 -42.85 -0.63
C ASP A 69 -0.95 -42.66 -0.61
N GLY A 70 -0.41 -41.92 0.41
CA GLY A 70 1.01 -41.64 0.57
C GLY A 70 1.55 -40.50 -0.30
N THR A 71 0.71 -39.76 -1.01
CA THR A 71 1.13 -38.60 -1.80
C THR A 71 1.49 -37.40 -0.91
N ALA A 72 1.02 -37.37 0.33
CA ALA A 72 1.18 -36.28 1.28
C ALA A 72 2.65 -35.86 1.48
N ASP A 73 3.60 -36.81 1.51
CA ASP A 73 5.02 -36.58 1.80
C ASP A 73 5.85 -36.21 0.56
N ARG A 74 5.27 -36.20 -0.63
CA ARG A 74 5.99 -35.84 -1.86
C ARG A 74 6.46 -34.39 -1.81
N GLN A 75 7.70 -34.16 -2.24
CA GLN A 75 8.26 -32.82 -2.34
C GLN A 75 7.65 -32.08 -3.51
N VAL A 76 7.14 -30.88 -3.28
CA VAL A 76 6.43 -30.10 -4.28
C VAL A 76 6.86 -28.63 -4.31
N SER A 77 6.62 -28.02 -5.46
CA SER A 77 6.66 -26.56 -5.61
C SER A 77 5.33 -26.07 -6.16
N PHE A 78 4.73 -25.13 -5.44
CA PHE A 78 3.59 -24.35 -5.92
C PHE A 78 4.03 -22.92 -6.24
N GLU A 79 3.41 -22.32 -7.25
CA GLU A 79 3.77 -20.99 -7.72
C GLU A 79 2.55 -20.07 -7.80
N VAL A 80 2.68 -18.84 -7.30
CA VAL A 80 1.72 -17.76 -7.45
C VAL A 80 2.13 -16.89 -8.64
N PHE A 81 1.22 -16.73 -9.59
CA PHE A 81 1.40 -15.84 -10.75
C PHE A 81 0.05 -15.38 -11.30
N ALA A 82 0.04 -14.24 -12.00
CA ALA A 82 -1.10 -13.76 -12.77
C ALA A 82 -0.94 -14.14 -14.24
N ARG A 83 -2.01 -14.61 -14.90
CA ARG A 83 -1.97 -14.91 -16.36
C ARG A 83 -2.11 -13.67 -17.22
N ARG A 84 -2.73 -12.64 -16.67
CA ARG A 84 -2.99 -11.35 -17.30
C ARG A 84 -3.08 -10.29 -16.20
N LEU A 85 -3.02 -9.05 -16.60
CA LEU A 85 -3.27 -7.91 -15.71
C LEU A 85 -4.73 -7.48 -15.83
N PRO A 86 -5.50 -7.41 -14.72
CA PRO A 86 -6.90 -6.98 -14.75
C PRO A 86 -7.07 -5.60 -15.40
N GLY A 87 -8.14 -5.41 -16.17
CA GLY A 87 -8.42 -4.13 -16.84
C GLY A 87 -7.38 -3.70 -17.87
N GLN A 88 -6.62 -4.67 -18.43
CA GLN A 88 -5.53 -4.39 -19.36
C GLN A 88 -4.53 -3.34 -18.81
N ARG A 89 -4.26 -3.39 -17.51
CA ARG A 89 -3.22 -2.57 -16.86
C ARG A 89 -1.85 -2.96 -17.40
N ARG A 90 -0.93 -2.01 -17.37
CA ARG A 90 0.39 -2.19 -17.98
C ARG A 90 1.42 -2.81 -17.04
N TYR A 91 1.12 -2.83 -15.74
CA TYR A 91 1.90 -3.48 -14.68
C TYR A 91 0.99 -3.84 -13.51
N GLY A 92 1.49 -4.69 -12.63
CA GLY A 92 0.93 -4.94 -11.31
C GLY A 92 1.95 -4.66 -10.22
N VAL A 93 1.49 -4.40 -9.01
CA VAL A 93 2.30 -4.16 -7.82
C VAL A 93 2.15 -5.34 -6.87
N VAL A 94 3.26 -5.94 -6.44
CA VAL A 94 3.26 -6.99 -5.42
C VAL A 94 3.01 -6.36 -4.06
N ALA A 95 1.91 -6.76 -3.42
CA ALA A 95 1.57 -6.34 -2.06
C ALA A 95 1.00 -7.51 -1.25
N GLY A 96 1.18 -7.45 0.07
CA GLY A 96 0.72 -8.49 0.99
C GLY A 96 1.76 -9.55 1.33
N THR A 97 2.98 -9.50 0.81
CA THR A 97 4.03 -10.48 1.07
C THR A 97 4.33 -10.63 2.56
N ASP A 98 4.51 -9.54 3.31
CA ASP A 98 4.70 -9.58 4.77
C ASP A 98 3.54 -10.30 5.47
N ARG A 99 2.30 -10.01 5.06
CA ARG A 99 1.09 -10.63 5.62
C ARG A 99 1.04 -12.12 5.33
N VAL A 100 1.38 -12.54 4.10
CA VAL A 100 1.45 -13.96 3.72
C VAL A 100 2.45 -14.68 4.61
N LEU A 101 3.67 -14.18 4.73
CA LEU A 101 4.73 -14.84 5.50
C LEU A 101 4.36 -15.02 6.98
N ARG A 102 3.81 -13.97 7.60
CA ARG A 102 3.32 -14.06 8.99
C ARG A 102 2.14 -15.03 9.12
N THR A 103 1.22 -14.99 8.17
CA THR A 103 0.05 -15.89 8.19
C THR A 103 0.48 -17.34 8.02
N VAL A 104 1.40 -17.65 7.12
CA VAL A 104 1.92 -19.02 6.91
C VAL A 104 2.67 -19.50 8.14
N ARG A 105 3.55 -18.69 8.74
CA ARG A 105 4.26 -19.04 9.99
C ARG A 105 3.29 -19.36 11.13
N ASP A 106 2.23 -18.56 11.24
CA ASP A 106 1.27 -18.65 12.35
C ASP A 106 0.02 -19.52 11.99
N PHE A 107 0.07 -20.26 10.85
CA PHE A 107 -1.01 -21.11 10.37
C PHE A 107 -1.07 -22.41 11.15
N VAL A 108 -1.97 -22.48 12.14
CA VAL A 108 -2.12 -23.61 13.04
C VAL A 108 -3.59 -23.88 13.31
N PHE A 109 -3.97 -25.15 13.44
CA PHE A 109 -5.32 -25.58 13.80
C PHE A 109 -5.46 -25.65 15.33
N THR A 110 -6.54 -25.08 15.85
CA THR A 110 -6.91 -25.21 17.27
C THR A 110 -7.73 -26.48 17.49
N ASP A 111 -7.79 -26.99 18.74
CA ASP A 111 -8.61 -28.16 19.06
C ASP A 111 -10.09 -27.94 18.69
N GLU A 112 -10.66 -26.74 18.94
CA GLU A 112 -12.03 -26.39 18.54
C GLU A 112 -12.23 -26.47 17.02
N GLN A 113 -11.24 -26.04 16.23
CA GLN A 113 -11.28 -26.12 14.76
C GLN A 113 -11.17 -27.57 14.29
N LEU A 114 -10.34 -28.38 14.92
CA LEU A 114 -10.21 -29.81 14.61
C LEU A 114 -11.48 -30.61 14.91
N GLU A 115 -12.16 -30.30 16.01
CA GLU A 115 -13.48 -30.88 16.33
C GLU A 115 -14.54 -30.56 15.27
N TYR A 116 -14.48 -29.38 14.65
CA TYR A 116 -15.38 -28.98 13.56
C TYR A 116 -15.11 -29.75 12.25
N LEU A 117 -13.89 -30.27 12.04
CA LEU A 117 -13.47 -30.98 10.83
C LEU A 117 -13.81 -32.49 10.88
N ASP A 118 -14.95 -32.86 11.44
CA ASP A 118 -15.43 -34.23 11.66
C ASP A 118 -15.61 -35.08 10.38
N PHE A 119 -15.52 -34.45 9.21
CA PHE A 119 -15.59 -35.12 7.91
C PHE A 119 -14.23 -35.68 7.44
N LEU A 120 -13.13 -35.40 8.14
CA LEU A 120 -11.79 -35.90 7.85
C LEU A 120 -11.50 -37.17 8.62
N SER A 121 -10.52 -37.98 8.16
CA SER A 121 -10.06 -39.14 8.87
C SER A 121 -9.30 -38.77 10.16
N ASP A 122 -9.28 -39.68 11.13
CA ASP A 122 -8.51 -39.50 12.39
C ASP A 122 -7.01 -39.23 12.11
N GLU A 123 -6.44 -39.86 11.08
CA GLU A 123 -5.07 -39.66 10.65
C GLU A 123 -4.81 -38.24 10.18
N THR A 124 -5.73 -37.69 9.38
CA THR A 124 -5.65 -36.30 8.92
C THR A 124 -5.85 -35.31 10.06
N ILE A 125 -6.76 -35.55 10.97
CA ILE A 125 -6.96 -34.72 12.18
C ILE A 125 -5.66 -34.68 13.01
N GLU A 126 -5.00 -35.83 13.21
CA GLU A 126 -3.74 -35.87 13.96
C GLU A 126 -2.60 -35.16 13.22
N TYR A 127 -2.54 -35.26 11.88
CA TYR A 127 -1.61 -34.48 11.08
C TYR A 127 -1.85 -32.97 11.24
N LEU A 128 -3.10 -32.50 11.13
CA LEU A 128 -3.47 -31.08 11.26
C LEU A 128 -3.22 -30.53 12.67
N ARG A 129 -3.36 -31.35 13.72
CA ARG A 129 -3.04 -30.98 15.11
C ARG A 129 -1.57 -30.58 15.25
N ASN A 130 -0.70 -31.28 14.56
CA ASN A 130 0.74 -31.06 14.58
C ASN A 130 1.24 -30.17 13.43
N TYR A 131 0.32 -29.70 12.56
CA TYR A 131 0.70 -28.94 11.38
C TYR A 131 1.51 -27.70 11.73
N ARG A 132 2.65 -27.60 11.10
CA ARG A 132 3.51 -26.40 11.00
C ARG A 132 4.13 -26.42 9.63
N PHE A 133 4.09 -25.29 8.93
CA PHE A 133 4.81 -25.17 7.68
C PHE A 133 6.32 -25.18 7.97
N SER A 134 7.05 -26.13 7.45
CA SER A 134 8.49 -26.26 7.61
C SER A 134 9.27 -26.07 6.30
N GLY A 135 8.57 -25.73 5.23
CA GLY A 135 9.14 -25.57 3.90
C GLY A 135 9.82 -24.21 3.65
N HIS A 136 9.97 -23.88 2.39
CA HIS A 136 10.64 -22.67 1.94
C HIS A 136 9.71 -21.82 1.08
N ILE A 137 9.86 -20.50 1.18
CA ILE A 137 9.18 -19.55 0.30
C ILE A 137 10.23 -18.63 -0.32
N ASP A 138 10.21 -18.57 -1.64
CA ASP A 138 10.97 -17.63 -2.45
C ASP A 138 9.98 -16.74 -3.22
N GLY A 139 10.36 -15.51 -3.54
CA GLY A 139 9.45 -14.63 -4.29
C GLY A 139 9.95 -13.20 -4.44
N TYR A 140 9.07 -12.35 -4.89
CA TYR A 140 9.35 -10.93 -5.08
C TYR A 140 9.22 -10.18 -3.76
N SER A 141 10.07 -9.18 -3.56
CA SER A 141 9.92 -8.24 -2.46
C SER A 141 8.61 -7.47 -2.59
N GLU A 142 8.02 -7.10 -1.45
CA GLU A 142 6.82 -6.26 -1.44
C GLU A 142 7.14 -4.88 -2.02
N GLY A 143 6.29 -4.38 -2.92
CA GLY A 143 6.54 -3.18 -3.71
C GLY A 143 7.19 -3.42 -5.08
N GLU A 144 7.61 -4.66 -5.41
CA GLU A 144 8.12 -4.98 -6.75
C GLU A 144 6.98 -4.97 -7.78
N LEU A 145 7.34 -4.67 -9.03
CA LEU A 145 6.40 -4.75 -10.15
C LEU A 145 6.36 -6.17 -10.71
N TYR A 146 5.16 -6.63 -11.10
CA TYR A 146 4.99 -7.91 -11.78
C TYR A 146 4.25 -7.77 -13.10
N PHE A 147 4.43 -8.74 -13.95
CA PHE A 147 3.82 -8.86 -15.28
C PHE A 147 3.16 -10.23 -15.45
N PRO A 148 2.41 -10.48 -16.53
CA PRO A 148 1.84 -11.79 -16.75
C PRO A 148 2.90 -12.90 -16.68
N TYR A 149 2.60 -13.97 -15.93
CA TYR A 149 3.46 -15.13 -15.67
C TYR A 149 4.73 -14.87 -14.87
N SER A 150 4.90 -13.70 -14.23
CA SER A 150 5.93 -13.51 -13.21
C SER A 150 5.76 -14.52 -12.08
N PRO A 151 6.80 -15.27 -11.68
CA PRO A 151 6.74 -16.18 -10.52
C PRO A 151 6.83 -15.36 -9.23
N ILE A 152 5.70 -14.77 -8.82
CA ILE A 152 5.62 -13.79 -7.73
C ILE A 152 5.99 -14.42 -6.39
N LEU A 153 5.51 -15.65 -6.16
CA LEU A 153 5.79 -16.40 -4.95
C LEU A 153 5.90 -17.89 -5.29
N THR A 154 6.91 -18.56 -4.77
CA THR A 154 7.10 -20.01 -4.89
C THR A 154 7.14 -20.62 -3.50
N VAL A 155 6.21 -21.56 -3.22
CA VAL A 155 6.09 -22.28 -1.94
C VAL A 155 6.56 -23.70 -2.16
N ARG A 156 7.57 -24.12 -1.40
CA ARG A 156 8.19 -25.46 -1.51
C ARG A 156 8.14 -26.17 -0.18
N GLY A 157 7.73 -27.43 -0.20
CA GLY A 157 7.61 -28.29 0.98
C GLY A 157 6.99 -29.63 0.60
N THR A 158 6.42 -30.35 1.55
CA THR A 158 5.61 -31.52 1.25
C THR A 158 4.27 -31.10 0.63
N PHE A 159 3.64 -32.01 -0.13
CA PHE A 159 2.32 -31.73 -0.70
C PHE A 159 1.31 -31.37 0.39
N ALA A 160 1.34 -32.07 1.51
CA ALA A 160 0.48 -31.83 2.66
C ALA A 160 0.67 -30.44 3.27
N GLU A 161 1.92 -29.96 3.36
CA GLU A 161 2.20 -28.62 3.90
C GLU A 161 1.73 -27.51 2.96
N CYS A 162 1.89 -27.70 1.66
CA CYS A 162 1.67 -26.64 0.67
C CYS A 162 0.21 -26.54 0.23
N VAL A 163 -0.53 -27.67 0.17
CA VAL A 163 -1.88 -27.70 -0.43
C VAL A 163 -2.91 -26.91 0.37
N VAL A 164 -2.78 -26.84 1.69
CA VAL A 164 -3.72 -26.16 2.60
C VAL A 164 -3.51 -24.64 2.66
N LEU A 165 -2.53 -24.11 1.95
CA LEU A 165 -2.17 -22.70 1.94
C LEU A 165 -2.70 -21.93 0.74
N GLU A 166 -3.30 -22.59 -0.28
CA GLU A 166 -3.74 -21.95 -1.54
C GLU A 166 -4.66 -20.78 -1.27
N THR A 167 -5.76 -20.99 -0.58
CA THR A 167 -6.79 -19.96 -0.37
C THR A 167 -6.26 -18.79 0.45
N VAL A 168 -5.55 -19.04 1.53
CA VAL A 168 -5.06 -17.96 2.40
C VAL A 168 -4.00 -17.11 1.71
N ILE A 169 -3.09 -17.72 0.97
CA ILE A 169 -2.07 -16.99 0.19
C ILE A 169 -2.75 -16.16 -0.90
N LEU A 170 -3.63 -16.78 -1.68
CA LEU A 170 -4.30 -16.10 -2.79
C LEU A 170 -5.23 -14.99 -2.33
N SER A 171 -5.96 -15.15 -1.24
CA SER A 171 -6.86 -14.11 -0.73
C SER A 171 -6.09 -12.84 -0.36
N ILE A 172 -4.91 -12.99 0.26
CA ILE A 172 -4.03 -11.87 0.63
C ILE A 172 -3.42 -11.23 -0.63
N MET A 173 -2.72 -12.03 -1.45
CA MET A 173 -1.98 -11.53 -2.60
C MET A 173 -2.89 -10.87 -3.64
N ASN A 174 -4.05 -11.46 -3.90
CA ASN A 174 -5.02 -10.93 -4.86
C ASN A 174 -5.60 -9.59 -4.43
N ALA A 175 -6.05 -9.49 -3.18
CA ALA A 175 -6.69 -8.26 -2.68
C ALA A 175 -5.67 -7.11 -2.52
N ASP A 176 -4.56 -7.37 -1.82
CA ASP A 176 -3.56 -6.34 -1.53
C ASP A 176 -2.89 -5.83 -2.82
N SER A 177 -2.54 -6.72 -3.76
CA SER A 177 -1.93 -6.33 -5.03
C SER A 177 -2.90 -5.58 -5.95
N ALA A 178 -4.19 -5.92 -5.94
CA ALA A 178 -5.20 -5.20 -6.71
C ALA A 178 -5.35 -3.75 -6.24
N VAL A 179 -5.43 -3.54 -4.91
CA VAL A 179 -5.51 -2.22 -4.29
C VAL A 179 -4.22 -1.44 -4.51
N ALA A 180 -3.05 -2.03 -4.25
CA ALA A 180 -1.76 -1.37 -4.45
C ALA A 180 -1.57 -0.92 -5.91
N THR A 181 -1.95 -1.76 -6.87
CA THR A 181 -1.86 -1.42 -8.30
C THR A 181 -2.77 -0.24 -8.67
N ALA A 182 -4.02 -0.23 -8.18
CA ALA A 182 -4.94 0.89 -8.39
C ALA A 182 -4.39 2.18 -7.76
N ALA A 183 -3.93 2.09 -6.51
CA ALA A 183 -3.37 3.22 -5.78
C ALA A 183 -2.10 3.78 -6.46
N ALA A 184 -1.20 2.93 -6.96
CA ALA A 184 0.00 3.38 -7.69
C ALA A 184 -0.36 4.17 -8.96
N ARG A 185 -1.41 3.78 -9.68
CA ARG A 185 -1.93 4.50 -10.85
C ARG A 185 -2.51 5.87 -10.46
N MET A 186 -3.25 5.93 -9.34
CA MET A 186 -3.78 7.20 -8.79
C MET A 186 -2.65 8.14 -8.38
N VAL A 187 -1.61 7.63 -7.70
CA VAL A 187 -0.44 8.42 -7.29
C VAL A 187 0.32 8.96 -8.50
N THR A 188 0.50 8.14 -9.53
CA THR A 188 1.09 8.58 -10.80
C THR A 188 0.26 9.69 -11.45
N ALA A 189 -1.08 9.56 -11.47
CA ALA A 189 -1.99 10.57 -12.00
C ALA A 189 -1.97 11.88 -11.21
N ALA A 190 -1.74 11.83 -9.91
CA ALA A 190 -1.73 12.99 -9.01
C ALA A 190 -0.46 13.85 -9.12
N GLU A 191 0.60 13.38 -9.79
CA GLU A 191 1.85 14.14 -10.02
C GLU A 191 2.43 14.77 -8.74
N GLY A 192 2.51 13.98 -7.67
CA GLY A 192 3.08 14.42 -6.38
C GLY A 192 2.11 15.13 -5.45
N ARG A 193 0.87 15.41 -5.86
CA ARG A 193 -0.16 15.89 -4.94
C ARG A 193 -0.57 14.80 -3.96
N PRO A 194 -0.73 15.12 -2.66
CA PRO A 194 -1.10 14.12 -1.67
C PRO A 194 -2.48 13.54 -1.91
N ILE A 195 -2.61 12.23 -1.66
CA ILE A 195 -3.88 11.52 -1.71
C ILE A 195 -4.15 10.93 -0.32
N MET A 196 -5.35 11.16 0.23
CA MET A 196 -5.84 10.55 1.45
C MET A 196 -6.76 9.37 1.13
N GLU A 197 -6.55 8.25 1.78
CA GLU A 197 -7.44 7.09 1.75
C GLU A 197 -8.68 7.35 2.61
N MET A 198 -9.88 7.22 2.02
CA MET A 198 -11.17 7.48 2.67
C MET A 198 -12.20 6.35 2.44
N GLY A 199 -11.75 5.13 2.15
CA GLY A 199 -12.59 4.02 1.69
C GLY A 199 -13.18 3.15 2.78
N SER A 200 -12.94 3.42 4.07
CA SER A 200 -13.37 2.56 5.18
C SER A 200 -14.86 2.20 5.18
N ARG A 201 -15.72 3.07 4.65
CA ARG A 201 -17.18 2.88 4.57
C ARG A 201 -17.64 2.13 3.31
N ARG A 202 -16.71 1.71 2.45
CA ARG A 202 -16.99 1.20 1.10
C ARG A 202 -16.59 -0.25 0.89
N THR A 203 -16.06 -0.90 1.94
CA THR A 203 -15.68 -2.31 1.93
C THR A 203 -15.89 -2.90 3.32
N HIS A 204 -15.63 -4.20 3.48
CA HIS A 204 -15.69 -4.88 4.78
C HIS A 204 -14.69 -4.25 5.78
N GLU A 205 -15.08 -4.09 7.05
CA GLU A 205 -14.31 -3.33 8.05
C GLU A 205 -12.86 -3.78 8.21
N TYR A 206 -12.58 -5.10 8.16
CA TYR A 206 -11.20 -5.61 8.23
C TYR A 206 -10.48 -5.52 6.87
N ALA A 207 -11.20 -5.63 5.75
CA ALA A 207 -10.64 -5.41 4.44
C ALA A 207 -10.23 -3.94 4.23
N ALA A 208 -10.95 -2.99 4.84
CA ALA A 208 -10.57 -1.58 4.82
C ALA A 208 -9.18 -1.34 5.44
N VAL A 209 -8.83 -2.05 6.51
CA VAL A 209 -7.53 -1.94 7.19
C VAL A 209 -6.39 -2.39 6.26
N THR A 210 -6.57 -3.51 5.56
CA THR A 210 -5.55 -4.04 4.64
C THR A 210 -5.49 -3.26 3.33
N ALA A 211 -6.63 -2.78 2.82
CA ALA A 211 -6.68 -1.88 1.68
C ALA A 211 -5.94 -0.57 1.95
N THR A 212 -6.12 0.02 3.14
CA THR A 212 -5.35 1.20 3.57
C THR A 212 -3.85 0.93 3.55
N ARG A 213 -3.40 -0.21 4.09
CA ARG A 213 -1.97 -0.58 4.07
C ARG A 213 -1.43 -0.66 2.64
N ALA A 214 -2.16 -1.31 1.74
CA ALA A 214 -1.79 -1.46 0.34
C ALA A 214 -1.77 -0.10 -0.40
N ALA A 215 -2.73 0.78 -0.13
CA ALA A 215 -2.76 2.13 -0.69
C ALA A 215 -1.59 3.00 -0.18
N TYR A 216 -1.25 2.90 1.11
CA TYR A 216 -0.12 3.62 1.67
C TYR A 216 1.22 3.13 1.11
N LEU A 217 1.41 1.82 0.97
CA LEU A 217 2.55 1.22 0.26
C LEU A 217 2.70 1.82 -1.14
N ALA A 218 1.59 2.01 -1.83
CA ALA A 218 1.58 2.52 -3.21
C ALA A 218 1.76 4.04 -3.33
N GLY A 219 1.81 4.78 -2.22
CA GLY A 219 2.13 6.20 -2.25
C GLY A 219 1.05 7.13 -1.69
N PHE A 220 -0.08 6.65 -1.20
CA PHE A 220 -1.04 7.50 -0.48
C PHE A 220 -0.38 8.13 0.74
N SER A 221 -0.72 9.37 1.05
CA SER A 221 -0.03 10.15 2.10
C SER A 221 -0.59 9.89 3.50
N SER A 222 -1.85 9.53 3.60
CA SER A 222 -2.56 9.40 4.88
C SER A 222 -3.85 8.58 4.72
N THR A 223 -4.49 8.27 5.83
CA THR A 223 -5.77 7.57 5.87
C THR A 223 -6.73 8.16 6.88
N SER A 224 -8.03 7.98 6.65
CA SER A 224 -9.08 8.21 7.63
C SER A 224 -9.31 6.99 8.57
N ASN A 225 -8.69 5.85 8.30
CA ASN A 225 -8.85 4.60 9.04
C ASN A 225 -7.92 4.54 10.26
N LEU A 226 -8.48 4.74 11.45
CA LEU A 226 -7.67 4.76 12.68
C LEU A 226 -7.04 3.40 13.03
N GLU A 227 -7.71 2.29 12.71
CA GLU A 227 -7.16 0.95 12.98
C GLU A 227 -5.93 0.68 12.09
N ALA A 228 -6.00 1.04 10.81
CA ALA A 228 -4.84 0.94 9.92
C ALA A 228 -3.71 1.89 10.33
N ALA A 229 -4.04 3.13 10.70
CA ALA A 229 -3.08 4.10 11.20
C ALA A 229 -2.34 3.55 12.43
N TYR A 230 -3.07 2.98 13.38
CA TYR A 230 -2.51 2.38 14.59
C TYR A 230 -1.63 1.17 14.31
N ARG A 231 -2.13 0.19 13.50
CA ARG A 231 -1.42 -1.07 13.23
C ARG A 231 -0.14 -0.88 12.41
N TYR A 232 -0.16 0.04 11.46
CA TYR A 232 0.90 0.17 10.46
C TYR A 232 1.66 1.49 10.57
N ASN A 233 1.38 2.30 11.61
CA ASN A 233 1.97 3.61 11.82
C ASN A 233 1.82 4.55 10.61
N ILE A 234 0.63 4.50 9.97
CA ILE A 234 0.28 5.36 8.84
C ILE A 234 -0.23 6.70 9.37
N PRO A 235 0.16 7.85 8.81
CA PRO A 235 -0.40 9.14 9.19
C PRO A 235 -1.92 9.13 9.05
N SER A 236 -2.64 9.47 10.12
CA SER A 236 -4.10 9.63 10.08
C SER A 236 -4.47 11.08 9.82
N ALA A 237 -5.51 11.29 9.02
CA ALA A 237 -6.07 12.60 8.75
C ALA A 237 -7.59 12.54 8.66
N GLY A 238 -8.23 13.65 8.97
CA GLY A 238 -9.66 13.81 8.91
C GLY A 238 -10.05 15.14 9.54
N THR A 239 -11.15 15.70 9.10
CA THR A 239 -11.67 16.99 9.60
C THR A 239 -13.11 16.83 10.07
N ALA A 240 -14.06 17.16 9.22
CA ALA A 240 -15.50 17.02 9.50
C ALA A 240 -16.24 16.42 8.31
N ALA A 241 -17.44 15.95 8.55
CA ALA A 241 -18.41 15.56 7.53
C ALA A 241 -19.59 16.54 7.55
N HIS A 242 -20.44 16.53 6.50
CA HIS A 242 -21.63 17.37 6.43
C HIS A 242 -22.53 17.27 7.68
N ALA A 243 -22.57 16.10 8.34
CA ALA A 243 -23.32 15.92 9.58
C ALA A 243 -22.93 16.90 10.69
N TRP A 244 -21.65 17.33 10.73
CA TRP A 244 -21.19 18.33 11.68
C TRP A 244 -21.83 19.70 11.42
N THR A 245 -21.76 20.19 10.17
CA THR A 245 -22.39 21.45 9.76
C THR A 245 -23.91 21.40 9.94
N LEU A 246 -24.54 20.28 9.53
CA LEU A 246 -25.98 20.07 9.67
C LEU A 246 -26.45 20.07 11.13
N ALA A 247 -25.61 19.57 12.07
CA ALA A 247 -25.94 19.54 13.50
C ALA A 247 -26.05 20.96 14.10
N HIS A 248 -25.54 21.98 13.44
CA HIS A 248 -25.66 23.41 13.83
C HIS A 248 -26.91 24.08 13.26
N THR A 249 -27.92 23.32 12.83
CA THR A 249 -29.21 23.85 12.39
C THR A 249 -30.13 24.09 13.60
N THR A 250 -30.67 25.31 13.69
CA THR A 250 -31.64 25.69 14.72
C THR A 250 -33.00 26.03 14.08
N LYS A 251 -33.96 26.48 14.90
CA LYS A 251 -35.24 27.00 14.38
C LYS A 251 -35.10 28.27 13.55
N ASP A 252 -34.00 29.01 13.76
CA ASP A 252 -33.71 30.27 13.12
C ASP A 252 -32.92 30.10 11.82
N GLY A 253 -32.46 28.85 11.51
CA GLY A 253 -31.75 28.51 10.29
C GLY A 253 -30.51 27.66 10.51
N ALA A 254 -29.70 27.54 9.46
CA ALA A 254 -28.41 26.85 9.48
C ALA A 254 -27.32 27.82 9.94
N HIS A 255 -26.45 27.37 10.85
CA HIS A 255 -25.34 28.15 11.43
C HIS A 255 -24.01 27.52 11.04
N GLU A 256 -23.67 27.59 9.73
CA GLU A 256 -22.41 27.06 9.18
C GLU A 256 -21.18 27.78 9.75
N ASP A 257 -21.32 29.07 10.05
CA ASP A 257 -20.30 29.89 10.68
C ASP A 257 -19.91 29.41 12.09
N GLU A 258 -20.91 29.02 12.92
CA GLU A 258 -20.65 28.42 14.25
C GLU A 258 -19.94 27.08 14.14
N ALA A 259 -20.31 26.24 13.15
CA ALA A 259 -19.68 24.98 12.88
C ALA A 259 -18.19 25.17 12.51
N PHE A 260 -17.90 26.10 11.63
CA PHE A 260 -16.54 26.42 11.21
C PHE A 260 -15.71 27.02 12.33
N HIS A 261 -16.27 27.97 13.09
CA HIS A 261 -15.60 28.57 14.25
C HIS A 261 -15.17 27.50 15.26
N THR A 262 -16.10 26.63 15.66
CA THR A 262 -15.81 25.56 16.63
C THR A 262 -14.82 24.52 16.08
N GLN A 263 -14.85 24.23 14.80
CA GLN A 263 -13.87 23.34 14.17
C GLN A 263 -12.45 23.95 14.21
N ILE A 264 -12.32 25.26 13.93
CA ILE A 264 -11.03 25.95 13.99
C ILE A 264 -10.52 26.01 15.42
N ASP A 265 -11.39 26.32 16.40
CA ASP A 265 -11.00 26.33 17.81
C ASP A 265 -10.47 24.96 18.30
N THR A 266 -11.03 23.87 17.74
CA THR A 266 -10.67 22.51 18.12
C THR A 266 -9.43 22.00 17.41
N LEU A 267 -9.28 22.26 16.11
CA LEU A 267 -8.26 21.67 15.24
C LEU A 267 -7.15 22.66 14.83
N GLY A 268 -7.36 23.94 15.12
CA GLY A 268 -6.46 25.03 14.72
C GLY A 268 -6.72 25.55 13.30
N ILE A 269 -6.12 26.69 13.00
CA ILE A 269 -6.29 27.40 11.72
C ILE A 269 -5.81 26.60 10.50
N GLY A 270 -4.89 25.66 10.69
CA GLY A 270 -4.39 24.77 9.63
C GLY A 270 -5.40 23.67 9.20
N THR A 271 -6.60 23.63 9.78
CA THR A 271 -7.65 22.67 9.42
C THR A 271 -8.17 22.90 8.02
N THR A 272 -8.92 21.92 7.50
CA THR A 272 -9.64 22.00 6.23
C THR A 272 -11.14 22.02 6.49
N LEU A 273 -11.84 23.05 6.05
CA LEU A 273 -13.29 23.21 6.19
C LEU A 273 -14.04 22.64 4.99
N LEU A 274 -15.14 21.92 5.24
CA LEU A 274 -16.01 21.35 4.21
C LEU A 274 -17.08 22.38 3.83
N VAL A 275 -17.00 22.95 2.63
CA VAL A 275 -17.75 24.17 2.24
C VAL A 275 -18.95 23.90 1.33
N ASP A 276 -19.22 22.64 0.99
CA ASP A 276 -20.30 22.27 0.07
C ASP A 276 -21.52 21.63 0.77
N THR A 277 -21.75 21.96 2.04
CA THR A 277 -22.95 21.49 2.76
C THR A 277 -24.20 22.17 2.24
N TYR A 278 -24.12 23.44 1.89
CA TYR A 278 -25.22 24.24 1.34
C TYR A 278 -24.86 24.86 -0.01
N ASP A 279 -24.41 26.10 -0.02
CA ASP A 279 -23.93 26.81 -1.22
C ASP A 279 -22.41 27.00 -1.12
N ILE A 280 -21.68 26.51 -2.11
CA ILE A 280 -20.19 26.48 -2.08
C ILE A 280 -19.63 27.92 -2.00
N ALA A 281 -20.16 28.84 -2.78
CA ALA A 281 -19.63 30.20 -2.79
C ALA A 281 -19.91 30.95 -1.47
N ALA A 282 -21.08 30.72 -0.87
CA ALA A 282 -21.39 31.22 0.46
C ALA A 282 -20.49 30.54 1.54
N GLY A 283 -20.34 29.23 1.48
CA GLY A 283 -19.48 28.45 2.41
C GLY A 283 -18.02 28.90 2.38
N VAL A 284 -17.45 29.13 1.18
CA VAL A 284 -16.09 29.68 1.04
C VAL A 284 -15.97 31.07 1.68
N ARG A 285 -16.95 31.95 1.48
CA ARG A 285 -16.97 33.27 2.11
C ARG A 285 -17.05 33.16 3.62
N THR A 286 -18.00 32.36 4.15
CA THR A 286 -18.15 32.11 5.58
C THR A 286 -16.85 31.55 6.17
N ALA A 287 -16.19 30.61 5.49
CA ALA A 287 -14.93 30.03 5.93
C ALA A 287 -13.83 31.09 6.11
N ILE A 288 -13.70 32.02 5.15
CA ILE A 288 -12.70 33.10 5.25
C ILE A 288 -13.12 34.18 6.22
N ASP A 289 -14.40 34.53 6.33
CA ASP A 289 -14.92 35.49 7.30
C ASP A 289 -14.64 35.02 8.76
N VAL A 290 -14.74 33.70 9.01
CA VAL A 290 -14.48 33.12 10.34
C VAL A 290 -12.99 32.90 10.60
N ALA A 291 -12.26 32.35 9.63
CA ALA A 291 -10.86 31.90 9.79
C ALA A 291 -9.83 32.98 9.45
N GLY A 292 -10.20 33.96 8.62
CA GLY A 292 -9.23 34.85 7.98
C GLY A 292 -8.51 34.18 6.81
N THR A 293 -7.52 34.90 6.26
CA THR A 293 -6.77 34.49 5.05
C THR A 293 -5.73 33.40 5.29
N ASP A 294 -5.48 33.01 6.55
CA ASP A 294 -4.50 32.00 6.93
C ASP A 294 -5.11 30.58 7.09
N LEU A 295 -6.38 30.40 6.69
CA LEU A 295 -7.05 29.09 6.69
C LEU A 295 -6.22 28.06 5.91
N GLY A 296 -5.99 26.88 6.53
CA GLY A 296 -5.19 25.80 5.94
C GLY A 296 -5.78 25.26 4.63
N GLY A 297 -7.09 25.02 4.57
CA GLY A 297 -7.71 24.51 3.36
C GLY A 297 -9.24 24.52 3.38
N ILE A 298 -9.81 24.32 2.21
CA ILE A 298 -11.24 24.01 2.02
C ILE A 298 -11.39 22.70 1.28
N ARG A 299 -12.50 21.99 1.51
CA ARG A 299 -12.82 20.74 0.81
C ARG A 299 -14.13 20.86 0.05
N ILE A 300 -14.11 20.34 -1.18
CA ILE A 300 -15.25 20.19 -2.08
C ILE A 300 -15.47 18.71 -2.33
N ASP A 301 -16.65 18.18 -2.00
CA ASP A 301 -17.00 16.74 -2.06
C ASP A 301 -18.02 16.41 -3.16
N SER A 302 -18.51 17.41 -3.89
CA SER A 302 -19.61 17.26 -4.86
C SER A 302 -19.52 18.21 -6.04
N GLY A 303 -20.24 17.89 -7.13
CA GLY A 303 -20.38 18.72 -8.33
C GLY A 303 -19.25 18.51 -9.35
N GLU A 304 -19.16 19.44 -10.32
CA GLU A 304 -18.14 19.43 -11.37
C GLU A 304 -16.80 19.98 -10.83
N LEU A 305 -16.01 19.10 -10.24
CA LEU A 305 -14.84 19.44 -9.41
C LEU A 305 -13.85 20.38 -10.11
N GLY A 306 -13.57 20.18 -11.41
CA GLY A 306 -12.63 21.02 -12.14
C GLY A 306 -13.12 22.47 -12.30
N VAL A 307 -14.42 22.64 -12.61
CA VAL A 307 -15.04 23.96 -12.71
C VAL A 307 -15.10 24.63 -11.34
N LEU A 308 -15.52 23.89 -10.33
CA LEU A 308 -15.64 24.39 -8.96
C LEU A 308 -14.28 24.77 -8.37
N ALA A 309 -13.24 23.98 -8.59
CA ALA A 309 -11.89 24.30 -8.12
C ALA A 309 -11.39 25.64 -8.66
N ARG A 310 -11.62 25.93 -9.96
CA ARG A 310 -11.28 27.24 -10.55
C ARG A 310 -12.09 28.39 -9.92
N GLN A 311 -13.39 28.22 -9.82
CA GLN A 311 -14.27 29.25 -9.23
C GLN A 311 -13.90 29.54 -7.78
N VAL A 312 -13.63 28.50 -7.00
CA VAL A 312 -13.22 28.62 -5.60
C VAL A 312 -11.84 29.23 -5.48
N ARG A 313 -10.88 28.89 -6.36
CA ARG A 313 -9.56 29.52 -6.36
C ARG A 313 -9.66 31.03 -6.65
N ASP A 314 -10.42 31.42 -7.69
CA ASP A 314 -10.65 32.82 -8.01
C ASP A 314 -11.30 33.56 -6.83
N GLN A 315 -12.25 32.93 -6.16
CA GLN A 315 -12.92 33.51 -4.99
C GLN A 315 -11.97 33.69 -3.82
N LEU A 316 -11.19 32.63 -3.44
CA LEU A 316 -10.20 32.68 -2.37
C LEU A 316 -9.15 33.78 -2.64
N ASP A 317 -8.67 33.89 -3.87
CA ASP A 317 -7.72 34.93 -4.28
C ASP A 317 -8.31 36.33 -4.14
N SER A 318 -9.57 36.50 -4.53
CA SER A 318 -10.28 37.79 -4.37
C SER A 318 -10.48 38.17 -2.91
N LEU A 319 -10.55 37.20 -2.00
CA LEU A 319 -10.67 37.40 -0.56
C LEU A 319 -9.29 37.52 0.13
N GLY A 320 -8.18 37.45 -0.63
CA GLY A 320 -6.82 37.51 -0.12
C GLY A 320 -6.27 36.19 0.46
N ALA A 321 -7.02 35.09 0.38
CA ALA A 321 -6.66 33.76 0.91
C ALA A 321 -5.89 32.92 -0.14
N THR A 322 -4.83 33.51 -0.70
CA THR A 322 -4.05 32.94 -1.81
C THR A 322 -3.30 31.64 -1.46
N ASN A 323 -3.05 31.38 -0.17
CA ASN A 323 -2.35 30.20 0.32
C ASN A 323 -3.29 29.07 0.77
N THR A 324 -4.59 29.33 0.92
CA THR A 324 -5.58 28.33 1.31
C THR A 324 -5.66 27.22 0.29
N LYS A 325 -5.50 25.97 0.73
CA LYS A 325 -5.46 24.77 -0.11
C LYS A 325 -6.86 24.35 -0.55
N ILE A 326 -6.96 23.79 -1.74
CA ILE A 326 -8.19 23.20 -2.27
C ILE A 326 -8.03 21.69 -2.28
N VAL A 327 -8.84 21.03 -1.45
CA VAL A 327 -8.93 19.57 -1.37
C VAL A 327 -10.19 19.13 -2.06
N VAL A 328 -10.12 18.18 -2.97
CA VAL A 328 -11.29 17.59 -3.62
C VAL A 328 -11.45 16.14 -3.23
N SER A 329 -12.68 15.74 -2.98
CA SER A 329 -13.07 14.36 -2.74
C SER A 329 -14.37 14.11 -3.51
N SER A 330 -14.75 12.92 -3.68
CA SER A 330 -15.94 12.39 -4.36
C SER A 330 -15.59 10.99 -4.87
N ASP A 331 -16.28 10.50 -5.92
CA ASP A 331 -15.96 9.21 -6.55
C ASP A 331 -14.74 9.31 -7.49
N LEU A 332 -13.58 9.70 -6.91
CA LEU A 332 -12.32 9.81 -7.65
C LEU A 332 -11.68 8.46 -7.92
N ASP A 333 -11.18 8.30 -9.14
CA ASP A 333 -10.29 7.23 -9.59
C ASP A 333 -9.05 7.82 -10.30
N GLU A 334 -8.19 6.99 -10.85
CA GLU A 334 -6.99 7.43 -11.57
C GLU A 334 -7.31 8.33 -12.79
N PHE A 335 -8.46 8.13 -13.43
CA PHE A 335 -8.86 8.93 -14.61
C PHE A 335 -9.42 10.29 -14.21
N ALA A 336 -10.24 10.33 -13.17
CA ALA A 336 -10.76 11.57 -12.61
C ALA A 336 -9.61 12.43 -12.04
N ILE A 337 -8.66 11.85 -11.34
CA ILE A 337 -7.46 12.55 -10.85
C ILE A 337 -6.64 13.10 -12.02
N ALA A 338 -6.43 12.30 -13.08
CA ALA A 338 -5.72 12.77 -14.27
C ALA A 338 -6.43 13.93 -14.99
N ALA A 339 -7.75 13.92 -15.02
CA ALA A 339 -8.55 15.01 -15.58
C ALA A 339 -8.42 16.32 -14.77
N LEU A 340 -8.18 16.21 -13.46
CA LEU A 340 -7.99 17.35 -12.56
C LEU A 340 -6.53 17.87 -12.51
N ARG A 341 -5.64 17.30 -13.30
CA ARG A 341 -4.20 17.62 -13.28
C ARG A 341 -3.90 19.10 -13.55
N SER A 342 -4.63 19.73 -14.47
CA SER A 342 -4.48 21.14 -14.82
C SER A 342 -5.27 22.10 -13.92
N GLU A 343 -6.06 21.56 -13.01
CA GLU A 343 -6.93 22.36 -12.16
C GLU A 343 -6.22 22.76 -10.85
N PRO A 344 -6.63 23.85 -10.21
CA PRO A 344 -6.01 24.34 -8.97
C PRO A 344 -6.44 23.51 -7.76
N VAL A 345 -6.14 22.22 -7.79
CA VAL A 345 -6.39 21.25 -6.73
C VAL A 345 -5.06 20.95 -6.05
N ASP A 346 -5.02 20.98 -4.73
CA ASP A 346 -3.81 20.73 -3.93
C ASP A 346 -3.74 19.32 -3.38
N ALA A 347 -4.87 18.66 -3.14
CA ALA A 347 -4.93 17.31 -2.59
C ALA A 347 -6.23 16.58 -2.96
N TYR A 348 -6.20 15.25 -2.87
CA TYR A 348 -7.31 14.38 -3.22
C TYR A 348 -7.72 13.50 -2.04
N GLY A 349 -9.02 13.25 -1.88
CA GLY A 349 -9.59 12.21 -1.02
C GLY A 349 -10.20 11.10 -1.88
N VAL A 350 -9.72 9.87 -1.74
CA VAL A 350 -10.17 8.73 -2.55
C VAL A 350 -10.76 7.64 -1.66
N GLY A 351 -11.96 7.19 -1.96
CA GLY A 351 -12.69 6.19 -1.18
C GLY A 351 -12.95 4.90 -1.94
N THR A 352 -14.13 4.78 -2.56
CA THR A 352 -14.62 3.55 -3.19
C THR A 352 -13.63 2.96 -4.19
N SER A 353 -13.10 3.79 -5.09
CA SER A 353 -12.25 3.30 -6.18
C SER A 353 -10.98 2.62 -5.67
N VAL A 354 -10.29 3.18 -4.66
CA VAL A 354 -9.06 2.55 -4.16
C VAL A 354 -9.33 1.23 -3.45
N VAL A 355 -10.35 1.14 -2.57
CA VAL A 355 -10.62 -0.09 -1.81
C VAL A 355 -11.26 -1.21 -2.63
N THR A 356 -11.73 -0.89 -3.84
CA THR A 356 -12.26 -1.86 -4.81
C THR A 356 -11.30 -2.11 -5.97
N GLY A 357 -10.04 -1.64 -5.87
CA GLY A 357 -9.04 -1.81 -6.92
C GLY A 357 -9.43 -1.17 -8.24
N SER A 358 -10.12 -0.02 -8.23
CA SER A 358 -10.68 0.67 -9.41
C SER A 358 -11.51 -0.28 -10.29
N GLY A 359 -12.46 -0.98 -9.66
CA GLY A 359 -13.35 -1.93 -10.33
C GLY A 359 -12.74 -3.32 -10.60
N HIS A 360 -11.49 -3.55 -10.19
CA HIS A 360 -10.80 -4.84 -10.27
C HIS A 360 -10.31 -5.27 -8.89
N PRO A 361 -11.20 -5.84 -8.04
CA PRO A 361 -10.90 -6.12 -6.63
C PRO A 361 -9.94 -7.28 -6.40
N THR A 362 -9.50 -7.94 -7.47
CA THR A 362 -8.56 -9.06 -7.44
C THR A 362 -7.49 -8.88 -8.52
N ALA A 363 -6.25 -9.26 -8.21
CA ALA A 363 -5.14 -9.29 -9.16
C ALA A 363 -5.19 -10.49 -10.13
N GLU A 364 -6.18 -11.37 -10.01
CA GLU A 364 -6.38 -12.60 -10.79
C GLU A 364 -5.19 -13.58 -10.72
N MET A 365 -4.47 -13.55 -9.61
CA MET A 365 -3.39 -14.49 -9.34
C MET A 365 -3.94 -15.89 -9.07
N VAL A 366 -3.14 -16.88 -9.41
CA VAL A 366 -3.42 -18.31 -9.21
C VAL A 366 -2.26 -18.95 -8.45
N TYR A 367 -2.55 -20.05 -7.76
CA TYR A 367 -1.59 -20.90 -7.04
C TYR A 367 -1.56 -22.25 -7.74
N LYS A 368 -0.42 -22.63 -8.32
CA LYS A 368 -0.38 -23.82 -9.16
C LYS A 368 0.81 -24.71 -8.86
N LEU A 369 0.56 -26.02 -8.73
CA LEU A 369 1.58 -27.04 -8.65
C LEU A 369 2.39 -27.03 -9.96
N VAL A 370 3.71 -26.82 -9.83
CA VAL A 370 4.62 -26.71 -10.98
C VAL A 370 5.72 -27.76 -10.96
N GLU A 371 5.97 -28.41 -9.81
CA GLU A 371 6.99 -29.43 -9.68
C GLU A 371 6.61 -30.45 -8.61
N VAL A 372 6.93 -31.73 -8.84
CA VAL A 372 6.75 -32.85 -7.90
C VAL A 372 8.01 -33.72 -7.95
N ASP A 373 8.69 -33.89 -6.80
CA ASP A 373 9.94 -34.66 -6.66
C ASP A 373 10.99 -34.30 -7.74
N GLY A 374 11.15 -33.01 -8.02
CA GLY A 374 12.06 -32.48 -9.04
C GLY A 374 11.58 -32.65 -10.48
N LEU A 375 10.38 -33.20 -10.72
CA LEU A 375 9.81 -33.35 -12.04
C LEU A 375 8.87 -32.19 -12.37
N PRO A 376 9.11 -31.45 -13.46
CA PRO A 376 8.21 -30.40 -13.91
C PRO A 376 6.82 -30.92 -14.23
N VAL A 377 5.79 -30.29 -13.67
CA VAL A 377 4.39 -30.63 -13.95
C VAL A 377 3.60 -29.40 -14.38
N ALA A 378 2.70 -29.58 -15.32
CA ALA A 378 1.83 -28.49 -15.82
C ALA A 378 0.50 -29.02 -16.32
N LYS A 379 -0.56 -28.25 -16.07
CA LYS A 379 -1.86 -28.54 -16.66
C LYS A 379 -1.84 -28.26 -18.18
N ARG A 380 -2.13 -29.28 -18.98
CA ARG A 380 -2.22 -29.18 -20.44
C ARG A 380 -3.67 -28.99 -20.87
N SER A 381 -4.22 -27.80 -20.79
CA SER A 381 -5.55 -27.50 -21.34
C SER A 381 -5.48 -26.29 -22.29
N SER A 382 -6.33 -26.29 -23.32
CA SER A 382 -6.25 -25.47 -24.53
C SER A 382 -6.24 -23.94 -24.35
N HIS A 383 -6.42 -23.40 -23.14
CA HIS A 383 -6.43 -21.94 -22.91
C HIS A 383 -5.78 -21.51 -21.57
N LYS A 384 -5.10 -22.44 -20.88
CA LYS A 384 -4.50 -22.13 -19.54
C LYS A 384 -3.11 -22.77 -19.45
N ILE A 385 -2.19 -22.29 -20.26
CA ILE A 385 -0.81 -22.76 -20.27
C ILE A 385 -0.15 -22.32 -18.95
N SER A 386 0.56 -23.24 -18.30
CA SER A 386 1.53 -22.96 -17.24
C SER A 386 2.82 -23.67 -17.59
N HIS A 387 3.95 -23.07 -17.24
CA HIS A 387 5.26 -23.70 -17.39
C HIS A 387 5.57 -24.50 -16.14
N GLY A 388 5.93 -25.77 -16.30
CA GLY A 388 6.35 -26.62 -15.17
C GLY A 388 7.76 -26.28 -14.68
N GLY A 389 8.13 -26.81 -13.51
CA GLY A 389 9.40 -26.56 -12.88
C GLY A 389 9.43 -25.30 -12.00
N THR A 390 10.25 -25.36 -10.96
CA THR A 390 10.50 -24.20 -10.07
C THR A 390 11.31 -23.14 -10.81
N LYS A 391 10.96 -21.85 -10.62
CA LYS A 391 11.48 -20.74 -11.43
C LYS A 391 12.15 -19.65 -10.60
N ARG A 392 13.02 -18.92 -11.28
CA ARG A 392 13.65 -17.69 -10.82
C ARG A 392 13.50 -16.61 -11.88
N ALA A 393 13.30 -15.37 -11.47
CA ALA A 393 13.09 -14.26 -12.39
C ALA A 393 14.13 -13.16 -12.24
N TYR A 394 14.37 -12.46 -13.35
CA TYR A 394 15.29 -11.35 -13.46
C TYR A 394 14.65 -10.22 -14.24
N ARG A 395 14.84 -8.97 -13.81
CA ARG A 395 14.50 -7.79 -14.58
C ARG A 395 15.68 -7.40 -15.46
N ALA A 396 15.51 -7.50 -16.77
CA ALA A 396 16.48 -7.00 -17.73
C ALA A 396 16.25 -5.50 -17.93
N ALA A 397 17.28 -4.69 -17.70
CA ALA A 397 17.23 -3.24 -17.83
C ALA A 397 18.40 -2.71 -18.65
N ARG A 398 18.19 -1.55 -19.26
CA ARG A 398 19.24 -0.78 -19.94
C ARG A 398 20.17 -0.16 -18.89
N GLU A 399 21.32 0.35 -19.35
CA GLU A 399 22.27 1.10 -18.51
C GLU A 399 21.61 2.34 -17.86
N SER A 400 20.59 2.93 -18.51
CA SER A 400 19.77 4.00 -17.95
C SER A 400 18.87 3.57 -16.77
N GLY A 401 18.77 2.27 -16.46
CA GLY A 401 17.85 1.71 -15.48
C GLY A 401 16.48 1.34 -16.06
N THR A 402 16.16 1.72 -17.30
CA THR A 402 14.86 1.42 -17.91
C THR A 402 14.68 -0.07 -18.13
N ALA A 403 13.62 -0.64 -17.57
CA ALA A 403 13.23 -2.04 -17.74
C ALA A 403 12.85 -2.33 -19.20
N VAL A 404 13.24 -3.51 -19.71
CA VAL A 404 13.00 -3.93 -21.09
C VAL A 404 12.16 -5.20 -21.15
N GLU A 405 12.51 -6.18 -20.33
CA GLU A 405 11.81 -7.46 -20.24
C GLU A 405 12.00 -8.08 -18.86
N GLU A 406 11.14 -9.02 -18.51
CA GLU A 406 11.36 -9.94 -17.41
C GLU A 406 11.80 -11.29 -17.98
N VAL A 407 12.90 -11.83 -17.47
CA VAL A 407 13.45 -13.11 -17.91
C VAL A 407 13.28 -14.15 -16.81
N VAL A 408 12.60 -15.24 -17.14
CA VAL A 408 12.33 -16.35 -16.23
C VAL A 408 13.16 -17.55 -16.64
N THR A 409 13.93 -18.13 -15.70
CA THR A 409 14.76 -19.33 -15.87
C THR A 409 14.30 -20.43 -14.91
N HIS A 410 14.80 -21.65 -15.08
CA HIS A 410 14.70 -22.62 -14.00
C HIS A 410 15.44 -22.12 -12.75
N PHE A 411 14.99 -22.56 -11.58
CA PHE A 411 15.44 -22.04 -10.28
C PHE A 411 16.95 -22.21 -10.07
N ASP A 412 17.49 -23.34 -10.49
CA ASP A 412 18.91 -23.71 -10.29
C ASP A 412 19.83 -23.27 -11.45
N ASP A 413 19.27 -22.68 -12.51
CA ASP A 413 20.06 -22.21 -13.63
C ASP A 413 20.93 -20.99 -13.24
N GLU A 414 22.03 -20.80 -13.95
CA GLU A 414 22.81 -19.57 -13.88
C GLU A 414 21.98 -18.36 -14.33
N ALA A 415 22.37 -17.17 -13.89
CA ALA A 415 21.74 -15.93 -14.34
C ALA A 415 21.73 -15.84 -15.88
N PRO A 416 20.62 -15.41 -16.50
CA PRO A 416 20.46 -15.44 -17.94
C PRO A 416 21.48 -14.52 -18.63
N LYS A 417 22.05 -15.02 -19.72
CA LYS A 417 22.87 -14.18 -20.63
C LYS A 417 21.92 -13.26 -21.40
N LEU A 418 22.07 -11.97 -21.18
CA LEU A 418 21.28 -10.94 -21.84
C LEU A 418 21.98 -10.42 -23.10
N TYR A 419 21.17 -9.87 -24.01
CA TYR A 419 21.71 -9.23 -25.21
C TYR A 419 22.36 -7.88 -24.89
N ASN A 420 23.16 -7.37 -25.82
CA ASN A 420 23.99 -6.19 -25.77
C ASN A 420 23.55 -5.08 -24.81
N GLY A 421 24.34 -4.85 -23.75
CA GLY A 421 24.18 -3.71 -22.85
C GLY A 421 23.01 -3.80 -21.87
N LEU A 422 22.31 -4.94 -21.78
CA LEU A 422 21.30 -5.15 -20.74
C LEU A 422 21.92 -5.76 -19.48
N HIS A 423 21.43 -5.34 -18.31
CA HIS A 423 21.82 -5.85 -17.01
C HIS A 423 20.67 -6.64 -16.39
N ALA A 424 20.98 -7.83 -15.82
CA ALA A 424 20.00 -8.66 -15.11
C ALA A 424 19.99 -8.33 -13.61
N ARG A 425 18.87 -7.82 -13.11
CA ARG A 425 18.64 -7.69 -11.66
C ARG A 425 17.78 -8.88 -11.20
N PRO A 426 18.24 -9.68 -10.22
CA PRO A 426 17.40 -10.75 -9.67
C PRO A 426 16.17 -10.16 -8.97
N LEU A 427 15.02 -10.80 -9.18
CA LEU A 427 13.74 -10.45 -8.57
C LEU A 427 13.38 -11.41 -7.45
N THR A 428 13.70 -12.69 -7.63
CA THR A 428 13.43 -13.74 -6.66
C THR A 428 14.41 -13.68 -5.50
N VAL A 429 13.90 -13.49 -4.29
CA VAL A 429 14.65 -13.49 -3.03
C VAL A 429 14.12 -14.55 -2.09
N ALA A 430 14.97 -15.00 -1.15
CA ALA A 430 14.56 -15.92 -0.11
C ALA A 430 13.70 -15.18 0.93
N LEU A 431 12.46 -15.60 1.13
CA LEU A 431 11.51 -14.99 2.05
C LEU A 431 11.29 -15.84 3.32
N MET A 432 11.31 -17.16 3.18
CA MET A 432 11.18 -18.11 4.30
C MET A 432 12.08 -19.32 4.08
N ARG A 433 12.70 -19.82 5.14
CA ARG A 433 13.50 -21.05 5.15
C ARG A 433 13.15 -21.87 6.38
N ASP A 434 12.92 -23.16 6.17
CA ASP A 434 12.57 -24.11 7.23
C ASP A 434 11.41 -23.59 8.11
N GLY A 435 10.38 -23.00 7.48
CA GLY A 435 9.22 -22.41 8.15
C GLY A 435 9.45 -21.06 8.83
N GLU A 436 10.69 -20.55 8.85
CA GLU A 436 11.03 -19.30 9.50
C GLU A 436 11.28 -18.17 8.49
N ILE A 437 10.80 -16.98 8.82
CA ILE A 437 10.98 -15.79 7.97
C ILE A 437 12.47 -15.41 7.94
N THR A 438 13.04 -15.25 6.74
CA THR A 438 14.45 -14.91 6.56
C THR A 438 14.73 -13.44 6.87
N GLY A 439 15.64 -13.17 7.83
CA GLY A 439 16.07 -11.82 8.17
C GLY A 439 14.95 -10.91 8.70
N ASN A 440 15.17 -9.62 8.68
CA ASN A 440 14.15 -8.62 9.00
C ASN A 440 13.39 -8.27 7.73
N LEU A 441 12.08 -8.45 7.72
CA LEU A 441 11.23 -7.96 6.65
C LEU A 441 11.36 -6.43 6.55
N PRO A 442 11.39 -5.87 5.33
CA PRO A 442 11.45 -4.43 5.16
C PRO A 442 10.24 -3.74 5.79
N SER A 443 10.44 -2.55 6.34
CA SER A 443 9.33 -1.74 6.84
C SER A 443 8.38 -1.33 5.71
N LEU A 444 7.16 -0.93 6.07
CA LEU A 444 6.19 -0.46 5.08
C LEU A 444 6.72 0.77 4.31
N GLU A 445 7.45 1.66 4.98
CA GLU A 445 8.13 2.80 4.38
C GLU A 445 9.21 2.37 3.38
N ALA A 446 10.00 1.36 3.72
CA ALA A 446 11.02 0.82 2.82
C ALA A 446 10.38 0.18 1.58
N CYS A 447 9.27 -0.53 1.72
CA CYS A 447 8.51 -1.08 0.60
C CYS A 447 7.92 0.03 -0.28
N ARG A 448 7.41 1.10 0.33
CA ARG A 448 6.89 2.29 -0.36
C ARG A 448 7.98 2.98 -1.18
N GLU A 449 9.14 3.22 -0.59
CA GLU A 449 10.28 3.78 -1.31
C GLU A 449 10.76 2.87 -2.44
N TYR A 450 10.83 1.57 -2.18
CA TYR A 450 11.18 0.58 -3.19
C TYR A 450 10.24 0.63 -4.41
N LEU A 451 8.91 0.69 -4.18
CA LEU A 451 7.93 0.82 -5.26
C LEU A 451 8.09 2.13 -6.03
N SER A 452 8.32 3.23 -5.33
CA SER A 452 8.58 4.54 -5.96
C SER A 452 9.75 4.45 -6.95
N GLN A 453 10.84 3.80 -6.55
CA GLN A 453 12.01 3.57 -7.41
C GLN A 453 11.72 2.56 -8.54
N ALA A 454 10.94 1.51 -8.27
CA ALA A 454 10.56 0.53 -9.27
C ALA A 454 9.72 1.15 -10.41
N LEU A 455 8.77 2.03 -10.08
CA LEU A 455 7.94 2.74 -11.07
C LEU A 455 8.77 3.61 -12.02
N ILE A 456 9.82 4.26 -11.54
CA ILE A 456 10.74 5.08 -12.37
C ILE A 456 11.45 4.23 -13.40
N THR A 457 11.66 2.94 -13.15
CA THR A 457 12.33 2.03 -14.09
C THR A 457 11.44 1.61 -15.27
N LEU A 458 10.13 1.82 -15.22
CA LEU A 458 9.25 1.48 -16.34
C LEU A 458 9.56 2.34 -17.57
N PRO A 459 9.38 1.81 -18.79
CA PRO A 459 9.23 2.64 -19.97
C PRO A 459 8.14 3.69 -19.71
N TRP A 460 8.33 4.91 -20.19
CA TRP A 460 7.38 6.00 -19.89
C TRP A 460 5.93 5.68 -20.31
N GLU A 461 5.76 4.91 -21.39
CA GLU A 461 4.46 4.42 -21.83
C GLU A 461 3.81 3.48 -20.80
N GLY A 462 4.62 2.79 -20.00
CA GLY A 462 4.16 1.87 -18.96
C GLY A 462 3.37 2.54 -17.84
N LEU A 463 3.55 3.85 -17.65
CA LEU A 463 2.79 4.65 -16.67
C LEU A 463 1.48 5.23 -17.24
N ALA A 464 1.22 5.03 -18.54
CA ALA A 464 -0.03 5.49 -19.15
C ALA A 464 -1.25 4.81 -18.52
N LEU A 465 -2.34 5.56 -18.38
CA LEU A 465 -3.60 5.06 -17.80
C LEU A 465 -4.45 4.27 -18.80
N SER A 466 -4.17 4.41 -20.10
CA SER A 466 -4.89 3.69 -21.15
C SER A 466 -4.72 2.17 -20.99
N ALA A 467 -5.79 1.44 -21.27
CA ALA A 467 -5.74 0.00 -21.40
C ALA A 467 -4.88 -0.40 -22.60
N ASP A 468 -3.92 -1.29 -22.40
CA ASP A 468 -2.98 -1.73 -23.45
C ASP A 468 -2.21 -2.99 -22.99
N GLU A 469 -1.28 -3.46 -23.81
CA GLU A 469 -0.36 -4.55 -23.48
C GLU A 469 0.51 -4.20 -22.26
N PRO A 470 1.02 -5.20 -21.51
CA PRO A 470 1.94 -4.98 -20.40
C PRO A 470 3.14 -4.12 -20.82
N ALA A 471 3.63 -3.27 -19.90
CA ALA A 471 4.73 -2.34 -20.16
C ALA A 471 6.01 -3.03 -20.63
N ILE A 472 6.24 -4.26 -20.17
CA ILE A 472 7.31 -5.15 -20.63
C ILE A 472 6.78 -6.58 -20.75
N SER A 473 7.42 -7.39 -21.57
CA SER A 473 7.09 -8.80 -21.75
C SER A 473 7.82 -9.70 -20.74
N THR A 474 7.24 -10.86 -20.45
CA THR A 474 7.91 -11.95 -19.71
C THR A 474 8.42 -12.99 -20.72
N ARG A 475 9.71 -13.28 -20.69
CA ARG A 475 10.36 -14.26 -21.56
C ARG A 475 10.88 -15.45 -20.74
N PHE A 476 10.54 -16.66 -21.16
CA PHE A 476 11.01 -17.90 -20.56
C PHE A 476 12.25 -18.41 -21.30
N VAL A 477 13.23 -18.90 -20.55
CA VAL A 477 14.48 -19.47 -21.07
C VAL A 477 14.66 -20.88 -20.50
N GLY A 478 14.79 -21.86 -21.37
CA GLY A 478 14.96 -23.27 -20.96
C GLY A 478 13.66 -24.08 -20.82
N PHE A 479 12.48 -23.53 -21.14
CA PHE A 479 11.17 -24.18 -20.98
C PHE A 479 10.61 -24.71 -22.28
#